data_3c18d2e4690f5cd033cae8fc28ffdfdc
#
_entry.id   3c18d2e4690f5cd033cae8fc28ffdfdc
#
_cell.length_a   1.000
_cell.length_b   1.000
_cell.length_c   1.000
_cell.angle_alpha   90.00
_cell.angle_beta   90.00
_cell.angle_gamma   90.00
#
_symmetry.space_group_name_H-M   'P 1'
#
loop_
_entity.id
_entity.type
_entity.pdbx_description
1 polymer ?
#
loop_
_entity_poly.entity_id
_entity_poly.type
_entity_poly.pdbx_seq_one_letter_code
_entity_poly.pdbx_strand_id
1 'polypeptide(L)'
;MTNTMKPSNDALRCILHKINDYESSLYKIILSLVFYPMKDSGELREAVKLWLTNESKAKTKYGHISLWDTSNVTDMSYMFYNSPFNQDISSWDVSNVTNMSNLFTLSQFNQDIGSWDVGNVTDMS
;
A
#
# COMPACT_ATOMS: atom_id res chain seq x y z
N MET A 1 6.87 -18.03 22.91
CA MET A 1 7.79 -17.48 22.04
C MET A 1 7.15 -16.66 20.98
N THR A 2 7.80 -15.79 20.60
CA THR A 2 7.28 -14.90 19.62
C THR A 2 7.93 -15.12 18.31
N ASN A 3 7.17 -15.32 17.34
CA ASN A 3 7.68 -15.32 16.02
C ASN A 3 8.01 -13.90 15.62
N THR A 4 9.27 -13.64 15.43
CA THR A 4 9.72 -12.32 15.05
C THR A 4 9.60 -12.07 13.56
N MET A 5 9.33 -13.08 12.78
CA MET A 5 9.18 -12.93 11.36
C MET A 5 7.77 -12.48 11.02
N LYS A 6 7.69 -11.46 10.22
CA LYS A 6 6.42 -10.98 9.72
C LYS A 6 5.92 -11.91 8.63
N PRO A 7 4.70 -12.43 8.73
CA PRO A 7 4.17 -13.28 7.65
C PRO A 7 3.97 -12.48 6.37
N SER A 8 4.00 -13.14 5.25
CA SER A 8 3.69 -12.51 3.98
C SER A 8 2.21 -12.10 3.94
N ASN A 9 1.88 -11.16 3.05
CA ASN A 9 0.50 -10.75 2.86
C ASN A 9 -0.40 -11.91 2.47
N ASP A 10 0.11 -12.83 1.66
CA ASP A 10 -0.65 -14.01 1.25
C ASP A 10 -0.95 -14.92 2.42
N ALA A 11 0.02 -15.13 3.31
CA ALA A 11 -0.18 -15.95 4.51
C ALA A 11 -1.23 -15.33 5.42
N LEU A 12 -1.18 -14.01 5.62
CA LEU A 12 -2.17 -13.31 6.42
C LEU A 12 -3.57 -13.45 5.82
N ARG A 13 -3.69 -13.31 4.51
CA ARG A 13 -4.98 -13.44 3.84
C ARG A 13 -5.55 -14.85 3.99
N CYS A 14 -4.72 -15.88 3.89
CA CYS A 14 -5.16 -17.26 4.10
C CYS A 14 -5.67 -17.48 5.51
N ILE A 15 -4.96 -16.99 6.51
CA ILE A 15 -5.36 -17.13 7.90
C ILE A 15 -6.69 -16.42 8.15
N LEU A 16 -6.81 -15.19 7.67
CA LEU A 16 -8.01 -14.39 7.85
C LEU A 16 -9.21 -14.98 7.11
N HIS A 17 -8.97 -15.61 5.97
CA HIS A 17 -10.03 -16.26 5.22
C HIS A 17 -10.66 -17.42 6.01
N LYS A 18 -9.85 -18.18 6.73
CA LYS A 18 -10.36 -19.23 7.61
C LYS A 18 -11.20 -18.68 8.74
N ILE A 19 -10.80 -17.54 9.29
CA ILE A 19 -11.57 -16.87 10.34
C ILE A 19 -12.92 -16.41 9.81
N ASN A 20 -12.98 -16.01 8.56
CA ASN A 20 -14.21 -15.54 7.93
C ASN A 20 -15.33 -16.58 7.93
N ASP A 21 -15.02 -17.86 8.04
CA ASP A 21 -16.02 -18.90 8.13
C ASP A 21 -16.89 -18.75 9.38
N TYR A 22 -16.43 -18.02 10.38
CA TYR A 22 -17.17 -17.81 11.61
C TYR A 22 -17.97 -16.51 11.56
N GLU A 23 -17.36 -15.44 11.07
CA GLU A 23 -17.93 -14.12 11.26
C GLU A 23 -17.38 -13.17 10.21
N SER A 24 -18.19 -12.87 9.20
CA SER A 24 -17.70 -12.02 8.11
C SER A 24 -17.43 -10.59 8.56
N SER A 25 -18.19 -10.07 9.55
CA SER A 25 -17.92 -8.73 10.07
C SER A 25 -16.59 -8.67 10.83
N LEU A 26 -16.28 -9.71 11.58
CA LEU A 26 -15.01 -9.83 12.28
C LEU A 26 -13.86 -9.90 11.28
N TYR A 27 -14.02 -10.67 10.20
CA TYR A 27 -13.02 -10.76 9.14
C TYR A 27 -12.70 -9.40 8.55
N LYS A 28 -13.75 -8.61 8.25
CA LYS A 28 -13.55 -7.27 7.70
C LYS A 28 -12.84 -6.35 8.68
N ILE A 29 -13.17 -6.43 9.96
CA ILE A 29 -12.51 -5.64 10.98
C ILE A 29 -11.03 -5.99 11.06
N ILE A 30 -10.70 -7.28 11.06
CA ILE A 30 -9.31 -7.73 11.12
C ILE A 30 -8.53 -7.26 9.89
N LEU A 31 -9.13 -7.37 8.69
CA LEU A 31 -8.48 -6.89 7.48
C LEU A 31 -8.18 -5.39 7.55
N SER A 32 -9.11 -4.59 8.07
CA SER A 32 -8.91 -3.15 8.16
C SER A 32 -7.84 -2.77 9.19
N LEU A 33 -7.59 -3.63 10.17
CA LEU A 33 -6.52 -3.42 11.15
C LEU A 33 -5.14 -3.77 10.58
N VAL A 34 -5.09 -4.75 9.67
CA VAL A 34 -3.83 -5.21 9.06
C VAL A 34 -3.50 -4.40 7.81
N PHE A 35 -4.51 -4.15 6.97
CA PHE A 35 -4.36 -3.44 5.71
C PHE A 35 -5.18 -2.16 5.78
N TYR A 36 -4.52 -1.04 6.04
CA TYR A 36 -5.22 0.23 6.15
C TYR A 36 -5.83 0.60 4.80
N PRO A 37 -7.15 0.71 4.68
CA PRO A 37 -7.80 1.04 3.42
C PRO A 37 -7.75 2.55 3.17
N MET A 38 -6.94 2.97 2.20
CA MET A 38 -6.95 4.36 1.76
C MET A 38 -8.27 4.64 1.06
N LYS A 39 -8.97 5.69 1.47
CA LYS A 39 -10.28 5.99 0.89
C LYS A 39 -10.19 6.56 -0.52
N ASP A 40 -9.09 7.26 -0.82
CA ASP A 40 -8.89 7.88 -2.13
C ASP A 40 -7.42 8.24 -2.34
N SER A 41 -7.13 8.83 -3.49
CA SER A 41 -5.76 9.25 -3.84
C SER A 41 -5.24 10.34 -2.91
N GLY A 42 -6.11 11.22 -2.44
CA GLY A 42 -5.72 12.28 -1.53
C GLY A 42 -5.22 11.76 -0.21
N GLU A 43 -5.90 10.77 0.35
CA GLU A 43 -5.47 10.16 1.61
C GLU A 43 -4.12 9.48 1.45
N LEU A 44 -3.92 8.77 0.33
CA LEU A 44 -2.61 8.14 0.09
C LEU A 44 -1.50 9.18 0.01
N ARG A 45 -1.75 10.32 -0.66
CA ARG A 45 -0.75 11.39 -0.76
C ARG A 45 -0.35 11.93 0.60
N GLU A 46 -1.32 12.14 1.47
CA GLU A 46 -1.03 12.61 2.82
C GLU A 46 -0.28 11.56 3.64
N ALA A 47 -0.66 10.30 3.49
CA ALA A 47 0.01 9.22 4.19
C ALA A 47 1.46 9.05 3.74
N VAL A 48 1.73 9.14 2.43
CA VAL A 48 3.08 9.09 1.89
C VAL A 48 3.91 10.26 2.39
N LYS A 49 3.33 11.45 2.38
CA LYS A 49 4.02 12.64 2.87
C LYS A 49 4.40 12.49 4.35
N LEU A 50 3.49 11.95 5.13
CA LEU A 50 3.77 11.71 6.55
C LEU A 50 4.86 10.65 6.72
N TRP A 51 4.82 9.58 5.92
CA TRP A 51 5.85 8.54 5.96
C TRP A 51 7.23 9.13 5.69
N LEU A 52 7.33 10.01 4.71
CA LEU A 52 8.61 10.61 4.31
C LEU A 52 9.12 11.66 5.31
N THR A 53 8.24 12.26 6.09
CA THR A 53 8.62 13.30 7.05
C THR A 53 8.67 12.80 8.49
N ASN A 54 7.85 11.81 8.83
CA ASN A 54 7.83 11.21 10.17
C ASN A 54 7.28 9.79 10.08
N GLU A 55 8.18 8.86 9.80
CA GLU A 55 7.81 7.46 9.57
C GLU A 55 7.12 6.85 10.79
N SER A 56 7.61 7.13 12.00
CA SER A 56 7.01 6.60 13.22
C SER A 56 5.56 7.01 13.37
N LYS A 57 5.25 8.26 13.08
CA LYS A 57 3.88 8.76 13.18
C LYS A 57 3.00 8.14 12.10
N ALA A 58 3.54 7.98 10.90
CA ALA A 58 2.81 7.33 9.83
C ALA A 58 2.47 5.88 10.16
N LYS A 59 3.44 5.14 10.72
CA LYS A 59 3.20 3.76 11.17
C LYS A 59 2.12 3.67 12.24
N THR A 60 2.12 4.61 13.16
CA THR A 60 1.11 4.63 14.22
C THR A 60 -0.29 4.88 13.67
N LYS A 61 -0.39 5.75 12.67
CA LYS A 61 -1.69 6.12 12.11
C LYS A 61 -2.18 5.13 11.04
N TYR A 62 -1.30 4.68 10.16
CA TYR A 62 -1.67 3.91 8.98
C TYR A 62 -1.10 2.50 8.95
N GLY A 63 -0.23 2.15 9.87
CA GLY A 63 0.52 0.90 9.81
C GLY A 63 1.69 0.99 8.83
N HIS A 64 2.38 -0.13 8.65
CA HIS A 64 3.53 -0.17 7.75
C HIS A 64 3.11 0.06 6.30
N ILE A 65 3.88 0.84 5.57
CA ILE A 65 3.54 1.25 4.20
C ILE A 65 3.29 0.08 3.25
N SER A 66 3.98 -1.04 3.44
CA SER A 66 3.80 -2.23 2.60
C SER A 66 2.43 -2.87 2.78
N LEU A 67 1.69 -2.52 3.83
CA LEU A 67 0.39 -3.10 4.15
C LEU A 67 -0.77 -2.13 3.88
N TRP A 68 -0.50 -0.99 3.29
CA TRP A 68 -1.59 -0.08 2.93
C TRP A 68 -2.40 -0.66 1.78
N ASP A 69 -3.71 -0.56 1.89
CA ASP A 69 -4.63 -1.00 0.83
C ASP A 69 -4.89 0.20 -0.09
N THR A 70 -4.35 0.13 -1.28
CA THR A 70 -4.42 1.21 -2.27
C THR A 70 -5.45 0.95 -3.37
N SER A 71 -6.35 0.00 -3.15
CA SER A 71 -7.30 -0.41 -4.18
C SER A 71 -8.24 0.70 -4.64
N ASN A 72 -8.47 1.72 -3.82
CA ASN A 72 -9.32 2.86 -4.19
C ASN A 72 -8.55 4.04 -4.78
N VAL A 73 -7.25 3.88 -4.99
CA VAL A 73 -6.40 4.95 -5.52
C VAL A 73 -6.43 4.93 -7.03
N THR A 74 -6.71 6.08 -7.63
CA THR A 74 -6.79 6.22 -9.09
C THR A 74 -5.70 7.10 -9.68
N ASP A 75 -5.06 7.94 -8.88
CA ASP A 75 -4.04 8.89 -9.32
C ASP A 75 -2.82 8.81 -8.42
N MET A 76 -1.71 8.36 -8.97
CA MET A 76 -0.44 8.29 -8.25
C MET A 76 0.62 9.22 -8.87
N SER A 77 0.18 10.19 -9.66
CA SER A 77 1.12 11.12 -10.30
C SER A 77 1.95 11.87 -9.26
N TYR A 78 3.25 11.95 -9.52
CA TYR A 78 4.22 12.65 -8.64
C TYR A 78 4.29 12.12 -7.20
N MET A 79 3.71 10.96 -6.92
CA MET A 79 3.60 10.47 -5.53
C MET A 79 4.96 10.35 -4.84
N PHE A 80 5.96 9.86 -5.55
CA PHE A 80 7.33 9.71 -5.03
C PHE A 80 8.33 10.56 -5.80
N TYR A 81 7.86 11.64 -6.42
CA TYR A 81 8.70 12.53 -7.20
C TYR A 81 9.81 13.15 -6.34
N ASN A 82 11.04 13.11 -6.86
CA ASN A 82 12.21 13.70 -6.19
C ASN A 82 12.32 13.25 -4.72
N SER A 83 12.15 11.96 -4.49
CA SER A 83 12.03 11.41 -3.14
C SER A 83 13.11 10.36 -2.90
N PRO A 84 13.64 10.25 -1.65
CA PRO A 84 14.52 9.16 -1.28
C PRO A 84 13.79 7.85 -1.01
N PHE A 85 12.49 7.79 -1.25
CA PHE A 85 11.66 6.63 -0.96
C PHE A 85 12.18 5.39 -1.67
N ASN A 86 12.37 4.30 -0.92
CA ASN A 86 12.81 3.03 -1.47
C ASN A 86 12.32 1.87 -0.60
N GLN A 87 11.02 1.82 -0.35
CA GLN A 87 10.40 0.75 0.42
C GLN A 87 9.68 -0.23 -0.51
N ASP A 88 9.47 -1.45 -0.02
CA ASP A 88 8.76 -2.47 -0.77
C ASP A 88 7.26 -2.16 -0.80
N ILE A 89 6.75 -1.83 -1.96
CA ILE A 89 5.32 -1.60 -2.20
C ILE A 89 4.77 -2.55 -3.26
N SER A 90 5.42 -3.68 -3.45
CA SER A 90 5.01 -4.67 -4.46
C SER A 90 3.61 -5.24 -4.20
N SER A 91 3.15 -5.23 -2.95
CA SER A 91 1.83 -5.72 -2.58
C SER A 91 0.70 -4.71 -2.79
N TRP A 92 1.03 -3.47 -3.16
CA TRP A 92 0.00 -2.47 -3.42
C TRP A 92 -0.86 -2.88 -4.62
N ASP A 93 -2.17 -2.73 -4.47
CA ASP A 93 -3.11 -2.93 -5.57
C ASP A 93 -3.23 -1.63 -6.35
N VAL A 94 -2.64 -1.58 -7.54
CA VAL A 94 -2.67 -0.40 -8.40
C VAL A 94 -3.58 -0.60 -9.61
N SER A 95 -4.44 -1.61 -9.56
CA SER A 95 -5.28 -1.97 -10.70
C SER A 95 -6.28 -0.90 -11.10
N ASN A 96 -6.62 0.01 -10.19
CA ASN A 96 -7.54 1.12 -10.48
C ASN A 96 -6.81 2.44 -10.79
N VAL A 97 -5.48 2.43 -10.80
CA VAL A 97 -4.72 3.63 -11.08
C VAL A 97 -4.71 3.92 -12.58
N THR A 98 -5.06 5.14 -12.94
CA THR A 98 -5.07 5.56 -14.33
C THR A 98 -3.96 6.55 -14.67
N ASN A 99 -3.41 7.25 -13.67
CA ASN A 99 -2.35 8.22 -13.88
C ASN A 99 -1.16 7.92 -12.98
N MET A 100 -0.03 7.57 -13.60
CA MET A 100 1.25 7.36 -12.92
C MET A 100 2.33 8.29 -13.46
N SER A 101 1.94 9.44 -14.02
CA SER A 101 2.92 10.36 -14.58
C SER A 101 3.89 10.85 -13.50
N ASN A 102 5.18 10.78 -13.79
CA ASN A 102 6.26 11.22 -12.91
C ASN A 102 6.25 10.59 -11.52
N LEU A 103 5.65 9.40 -11.41
CA LEU A 103 5.54 8.70 -10.12
C LEU A 103 6.89 8.56 -9.43
N PHE A 104 7.91 8.13 -10.17
CA PHE A 104 9.25 7.90 -9.63
C PHE A 104 10.31 8.82 -10.24
N THR A 105 9.92 9.90 -10.89
CA THR A 105 10.87 10.81 -11.51
C THR A 105 11.77 11.43 -10.44
N LEU A 106 13.09 11.39 -10.68
CA LEU A 106 14.12 11.88 -9.74
C LEU A 106 14.06 11.14 -8.39
N SER A 107 13.46 9.98 -8.36
CA SER A 107 13.34 9.16 -7.14
C SER A 107 14.49 8.15 -7.06
N GLN A 108 14.82 7.75 -5.84
CA GLN A 108 15.80 6.69 -5.60
C GLN A 108 15.15 5.30 -5.52
N PHE A 109 13.88 5.20 -5.86
CA PHE A 109 13.14 3.94 -5.79
C PHE A 109 13.76 2.88 -6.70
N ASN A 110 14.01 1.71 -6.14
CA ASN A 110 14.64 0.59 -6.84
C ASN A 110 14.11 -0.75 -6.33
N GLN A 111 12.82 -0.86 -6.11
CA GLN A 111 12.19 -2.10 -5.68
C GLN A 111 11.48 -2.78 -6.83
N ASP A 112 11.19 -4.08 -6.65
CA ASP A 112 10.50 -4.87 -7.68
C ASP A 112 9.01 -4.57 -7.64
N ILE A 113 8.47 -4.05 -8.74
CA ILE A 113 7.03 -3.81 -8.92
C ILE A 113 6.51 -4.58 -10.12
N GLY A 114 7.20 -5.66 -10.52
CA GLY A 114 6.81 -6.45 -11.69
C GLY A 114 5.44 -7.11 -11.57
N SER A 115 4.92 -7.27 -10.36
CA SER A 115 3.59 -7.84 -10.14
C SER A 115 2.45 -6.83 -10.26
N TRP A 116 2.75 -5.55 -10.38
CA TRP A 116 1.71 -4.53 -10.50
C TRP A 116 0.88 -4.70 -11.77
N ASP A 117 -0.44 -4.67 -11.62
CA ASP A 117 -1.35 -4.63 -12.76
C ASP A 117 -1.56 -3.17 -13.16
N VAL A 118 -0.89 -2.74 -14.22
CA VAL A 118 -0.98 -1.37 -14.71
C VAL A 118 -1.85 -1.27 -15.97
N GLY A 119 -2.74 -2.23 -16.16
CA GLY A 119 -3.56 -2.31 -17.36
C GLY A 119 -4.49 -1.11 -17.57
N ASN A 120 -4.84 -0.40 -16.50
CA ASN A 120 -5.72 0.77 -16.58
C ASN A 120 -4.95 2.10 -16.64
N VAL A 121 -3.62 2.06 -16.58
CA VAL A 121 -2.82 3.27 -16.62
C VAL A 121 -2.77 3.84 -18.04
N THR A 122 -3.20 5.08 -18.18
CA THR A 122 -3.20 5.78 -19.45
C THR A 122 -2.10 6.84 -19.56
N ASP A 123 -1.51 7.24 -18.44
CA ASP A 123 -0.43 8.22 -18.40
C ASP A 123 0.70 7.70 -17.52
N MET A 124 1.84 7.39 -18.16
CA MET A 124 3.03 6.89 -17.48
C MET A 124 4.26 7.77 -17.77
N SER A 125 4.04 8.97 -18.20
CA SER A 125 5.17 9.85 -18.45
C SER A 125 5.89 10.20 -17.15
#